data_2cc244e9407e68734424e93b31af4dd5
#
_entry.id   2cc244e9407e68734424e93b31af4dd5
#
_cell.length_a   1.000
_cell.length_b   1.000
_cell.length_c   1.000
_cell.angle_alpha   90.00
_cell.angle_beta   90.00
_cell.angle_gamma   90.00
#
_symmetry.space_group_name_H-M   'P 1'
#
loop_
_entity.id
_entity.type
_entity.pdbx_description
1 polymer ?
#
loop_
_entity_poly.entity_id
_entity_poly.type
_entity_poly.pdbx_seq_one_letter_code
_entity_poly.pdbx_strand_id
1 'polypeptide(L)'
;VNPAPQLMFVAALLGIAPQSGAQSTADSARTVSLQDAVTLAQKNSPLAVSARGQVRTSQAGVRSAYAAFLPTLDVQATSTQNSPAGVVIDSTGHVFSGKWQNSQGFSTGLQLFDGLSRLYQIRASKAEVTAARANEVTQQFQIALLVSQQYYAVLAAKESESAARAQLGQATQQLAVSRAKVRAQTVTKSDSLRAIIQVGTAQLALLQARNNLQTANATLTRLVGEPYKVTANAADTLGGPAVDVDSAKFVQLAEVSPTVQQAQAQEVAANAQYRAAHAPYFPNISVAYNRSRYHSDNSFNFANGGYNYSGTLRFTVSYPLFNGLTREQDVVNAQVAAQNAAAAAQDAALLAQQNLVSYIGTLRTAQQQIEIQQVSVAAAEEDLRVQQQRYQLGASILLDVLTSQTQLTQARLALIQARYDYRVAKAQLEALIGQAL
;
A
#
# COMPACT_ATOMS: atom_id res chain seq x y z
N VAL A 1 57.40 -8.17 -34.34
CA VAL A 1 56.81 -9.52 -34.25
C VAL A 1 56.80 -9.93 -32.79
N ASN A 2 55.65 -9.72 -32.11
CA ASN A 2 55.28 -10.44 -30.89
C ASN A 2 53.80 -10.33 -30.68
N PRO A 3 53.08 -11.42 -30.35
CA PRO A 3 51.62 -11.47 -30.40
C PRO A 3 50.96 -10.98 -29.10
N ALA A 4 49.79 -10.38 -29.28
CA ALA A 4 48.90 -9.99 -28.21
C ALA A 4 48.33 -11.21 -27.43
N PRO A 5 48.09 -11.12 -26.12
CA PRO A 5 47.33 -12.15 -25.41
C PRO A 5 45.83 -11.99 -25.68
N GLN A 6 45.27 -13.01 -26.33
CA GLN A 6 43.83 -13.18 -26.48
C GLN A 6 43.20 -13.49 -25.11
N LEU A 7 42.30 -12.65 -24.65
CA LEU A 7 41.38 -12.94 -23.55
C LEU A 7 40.32 -13.95 -24.04
N MET A 8 40.48 -15.22 -23.65
CA MET A 8 39.46 -16.26 -23.81
C MET A 8 38.29 -15.99 -22.88
N PHE A 9 37.16 -15.56 -23.46
CA PHE A 9 35.85 -15.62 -22.80
C PHE A 9 35.39 -17.08 -22.86
N VAL A 10 35.43 -17.76 -21.72
CA VAL A 10 34.75 -19.06 -21.53
C VAL A 10 33.28 -18.79 -21.30
N ALA A 11 32.47 -18.94 -22.35
CA ALA A 11 31.04 -18.98 -22.25
C ALA A 11 30.61 -20.36 -21.70
N ALA A 12 30.29 -20.42 -20.40
CA ALA A 12 29.64 -21.58 -19.82
C ALA A 12 28.16 -21.58 -20.25
N LEU A 13 27.84 -22.38 -21.27
CA LEU A 13 26.46 -22.74 -21.62
C LEU A 13 25.91 -23.65 -20.52
N LEU A 14 25.23 -23.06 -19.53
CA LEU A 14 24.35 -23.78 -18.61
C LEU A 14 23.08 -24.17 -19.39
N GLY A 15 22.98 -25.46 -19.72
CA GLY A 15 21.80 -26.08 -20.28
C GLY A 15 20.60 -25.91 -19.29
N ILE A 16 19.69 -25.01 -19.62
CA ILE A 16 18.38 -24.95 -18.97
C ILE A 16 17.56 -26.09 -19.54
N ALA A 17 17.48 -27.19 -18.81
CA ALA A 17 16.45 -28.21 -19.04
C ALA A 17 15.08 -27.56 -18.79
N PRO A 18 14.10 -27.69 -19.69
CA PRO A 18 12.74 -27.29 -19.39
C PRO A 18 12.22 -28.18 -18.26
N GLN A 19 12.12 -27.66 -17.05
CA GLN A 19 11.28 -28.26 -16.03
C GLN A 19 9.86 -28.16 -16.55
N SER A 20 9.35 -29.28 -17.07
CA SER A 20 7.93 -29.50 -17.25
C SER A 20 7.30 -29.47 -15.87
N GLY A 21 7.04 -28.27 -15.37
CA GLY A 21 6.23 -28.06 -14.17
C GLY A 21 4.87 -28.67 -14.43
N ALA A 22 4.57 -29.75 -13.74
CA ALA A 22 3.24 -30.32 -13.65
C ALA A 22 2.26 -29.15 -13.43
N GLN A 23 1.41 -28.88 -14.42
CA GLN A 23 0.20 -28.11 -14.26
C GLN A 23 -0.71 -28.92 -13.36
N SER A 24 -0.49 -28.86 -12.04
CA SER A 24 -1.39 -29.36 -11.04
C SER A 24 -2.62 -28.47 -10.99
N THR A 25 -3.76 -29.02 -11.39
CA THR A 25 -5.14 -28.77 -10.89
C THR A 25 -5.34 -27.51 -10.02
N ALA A 26 -5.03 -26.32 -10.57
CA ALA A 26 -5.08 -25.06 -9.83
C ALA A 26 -6.37 -24.28 -10.12
N ASP A 27 -7.51 -24.94 -10.39
CA ASP A 27 -8.77 -24.23 -10.66
C ASP A 27 -9.74 -24.16 -9.47
N SER A 28 -9.41 -24.84 -8.36
CA SER A 28 -10.17 -24.67 -7.12
C SER A 28 -9.61 -23.52 -6.30
N ALA A 29 -10.41 -22.49 -6.09
CA ALA A 29 -10.03 -21.39 -5.21
C ALA A 29 -9.75 -21.90 -3.79
N ARG A 30 -8.59 -21.57 -3.22
CA ARG A 30 -8.24 -21.90 -1.84
C ARG A 30 -9.06 -21.07 -0.88
N THR A 31 -9.73 -21.72 0.05
CA THR A 31 -10.47 -21.01 1.11
C THR A 31 -9.51 -20.50 2.17
N VAL A 32 -9.67 -19.24 2.56
CA VAL A 32 -8.90 -18.58 3.62
C VAL A 32 -9.85 -17.99 4.65
N SER A 33 -9.42 -17.94 5.91
CA SER A 33 -10.11 -17.16 6.94
C SER A 33 -9.81 -15.66 6.79
N LEU A 34 -10.62 -14.80 7.41
CA LEU A 34 -10.37 -13.36 7.42
C LEU A 34 -8.98 -13.04 8.00
N GLN A 35 -8.62 -13.68 9.11
CA GLN A 35 -7.35 -13.44 9.78
C GLN A 35 -6.14 -13.87 8.92
N ASP A 36 -6.24 -15.01 8.24
CA ASP A 36 -5.20 -15.46 7.31
C ASP A 36 -5.07 -14.51 6.12
N ALA A 37 -6.20 -14.07 5.54
CA ALA A 37 -6.22 -13.13 4.43
C ALA A 37 -5.55 -11.79 4.80
N VAL A 38 -5.86 -11.24 5.99
CA VAL A 38 -5.23 -10.03 6.51
C VAL A 38 -3.73 -10.24 6.73
N THR A 39 -3.33 -11.33 7.36
CA THR A 39 -1.91 -11.63 7.63
C THR A 39 -1.10 -11.79 6.35
N LEU A 40 -1.64 -12.51 5.36
CA LEU A 40 -0.99 -12.67 4.05
C LEU A 40 -0.87 -11.33 3.33
N ALA A 41 -1.92 -10.52 3.33
CA ALA A 41 -1.89 -9.20 2.70
C ALA A 41 -0.91 -8.25 3.39
N GLN A 42 -0.86 -8.21 4.71
CA GLN A 42 0.14 -7.44 5.47
C GLN A 42 1.58 -7.89 5.20
N LYS A 43 1.79 -9.15 4.80
CA LYS A 43 3.09 -9.67 4.39
C LYS A 43 3.44 -9.32 2.95
N ASN A 44 2.51 -9.50 2.02
CA ASN A 44 2.76 -9.53 0.58
C ASN A 44 2.36 -8.25 -0.16
N SER A 45 1.46 -7.42 0.41
CA SER A 45 0.95 -6.25 -0.32
C SER A 45 2.05 -5.22 -0.62
N PRO A 46 2.00 -4.54 -1.78
CA PRO A 46 2.96 -3.48 -2.13
C PRO A 46 3.03 -2.36 -1.08
N LEU A 47 1.90 -2.01 -0.47
CA LEU A 47 1.85 -0.99 0.59
C LEU A 47 2.64 -1.41 1.82
N ALA A 48 2.51 -2.67 2.27
CA ALA A 48 3.26 -3.20 3.41
C ALA A 48 4.76 -3.29 3.11
N VAL A 49 5.12 -3.72 1.89
CA VAL A 49 6.53 -3.79 1.45
C VAL A 49 7.14 -2.38 1.42
N SER A 50 6.41 -1.40 0.87
CA SER A 50 6.84 0.01 0.82
C SER A 50 7.03 0.60 2.22
N ALA A 51 6.06 0.41 3.14
CA ALA A 51 6.14 0.93 4.50
C ALA A 51 7.35 0.34 5.28
N ARG A 52 7.56 -0.98 5.19
CA ARG A 52 8.75 -1.64 5.76
C ARG A 52 10.06 -1.15 5.10
N GLY A 53 10.01 -0.91 3.78
CA GLY A 53 11.12 -0.30 3.04
C GLY A 53 11.49 1.08 3.59
N GLN A 54 10.48 1.92 3.84
CA GLN A 54 10.67 3.27 4.42
C GLN A 54 11.33 3.22 5.81
N VAL A 55 10.92 2.29 6.68
CA VAL A 55 11.58 2.10 7.98
C VAL A 55 13.06 1.75 7.81
N ARG A 56 13.40 0.84 6.88
CA ARG A 56 14.80 0.47 6.59
C ARG A 56 15.60 1.66 6.06
N THR A 57 15.02 2.47 5.18
CA THR A 57 15.64 3.68 4.63
C THR A 57 15.90 4.70 5.75
N SER A 58 14.92 4.97 6.61
CA SER A 58 15.09 5.89 7.75
C SER A 58 16.14 5.36 8.75
N GLN A 59 16.20 4.05 9.02
CA GLN A 59 17.25 3.43 9.84
C GLN A 59 18.64 3.57 9.20
N ALA A 60 18.75 3.46 7.87
CA ALA A 60 19.99 3.72 7.18
C ALA A 60 20.39 5.20 7.29
N GLY A 61 19.42 6.12 7.25
CA GLY A 61 19.62 7.55 7.51
C GLY A 61 20.23 7.82 8.89
N VAL A 62 19.74 7.15 9.95
CA VAL A 62 20.35 7.25 11.29
C VAL A 62 21.80 6.79 11.28
N ARG A 63 22.11 5.67 10.63
CA ARG A 63 23.51 5.18 10.51
C ARG A 63 24.38 6.17 9.75
N SER A 64 23.88 6.75 8.67
CA SER A 64 24.56 7.79 7.91
C SER A 64 24.83 9.05 8.75
N ALA A 65 23.84 9.49 9.55
CA ALA A 65 23.99 10.62 10.45
C ALA A 65 25.07 10.38 11.53
N TYR A 66 25.19 9.15 12.05
CA TYR A 66 26.31 8.79 12.93
C TYR A 66 27.64 8.70 12.19
N ALA A 67 27.66 8.18 10.97
CA ALA A 67 28.86 8.07 10.14
C ALA A 67 29.43 9.46 9.78
N ALA A 68 28.62 10.52 9.79
CA ALA A 68 29.09 11.90 9.59
C ALA A 68 30.08 12.40 10.68
N PHE A 69 30.25 11.68 11.77
CA PHE A 69 31.28 11.94 12.79
C PHE A 69 32.60 11.22 12.51
N LEU A 70 32.62 10.33 11.52
CA LEU A 70 33.83 9.62 11.10
C LEU A 70 34.51 10.40 9.97
N PRO A 71 35.84 10.27 9.82
CA PRO A 71 36.53 10.85 8.68
C PRO A 71 36.06 10.18 7.38
N THR A 72 35.88 10.98 6.33
CA THR A 72 35.73 10.46 4.96
C THR A 72 37.09 9.98 4.46
N LEU A 73 37.11 8.97 3.59
CA LEU A 73 38.30 8.49 2.92
C LEU A 73 37.97 8.26 1.46
N ASP A 74 38.62 9.05 0.60
CA ASP A 74 38.45 8.97 -0.83
C ASP A 74 39.78 8.59 -1.49
N VAL A 75 39.75 7.65 -2.40
CA VAL A 75 40.89 7.27 -3.22
C VAL A 75 40.58 7.62 -4.67
N GLN A 76 41.50 8.35 -5.29
CA GLN A 76 41.34 8.75 -6.70
C GLN A 76 42.55 8.45 -7.53
N ALA A 77 42.35 8.09 -8.78
CA ALA A 77 43.36 7.99 -9.81
C ALA A 77 42.84 8.68 -11.06
N THR A 78 43.59 9.66 -11.53
CA THR A 78 43.21 10.46 -12.69
C THR A 78 44.38 10.49 -13.68
N SER A 79 44.08 10.26 -14.94
CA SER A 79 45.02 10.44 -16.03
C SER A 79 44.43 11.41 -17.03
N THR A 80 45.11 12.53 -17.26
CA THR A 80 44.65 13.58 -18.15
C THR A 80 45.68 13.83 -19.23
N GLN A 81 45.26 13.84 -20.49
CA GLN A 81 46.07 14.31 -21.60
C GLN A 81 45.48 15.61 -22.16
N ASN A 82 46.23 16.65 -22.06
CA ASN A 82 45.82 17.94 -22.63
C ASN A 82 46.37 17.99 -24.07
N SER A 83 45.48 18.02 -25.05
CA SER A 83 45.85 18.32 -26.43
C SER A 83 45.98 19.84 -26.58
N PRO A 84 47.15 20.37 -27.02
CA PRO A 84 47.24 21.78 -27.28
C PRO A 84 46.30 22.22 -28.40
N ALA A 85 45.72 23.41 -28.30
CA ALA A 85 44.80 23.96 -29.32
C ALA A 85 45.53 24.36 -30.65
N GLY A 86 46.50 23.58 -31.09
CA GLY A 86 47.25 23.71 -32.28
C GLY A 86 48.44 22.73 -32.31
N VAL A 87 48.98 22.45 -33.46
CA VAL A 87 50.17 21.65 -33.62
C VAL A 87 51.36 22.49 -33.11
N VAL A 88 51.86 22.16 -31.92
CA VAL A 88 53.12 22.72 -31.43
C VAL A 88 54.24 21.89 -32.00
N ILE A 89 54.99 22.47 -32.95
CA ILE A 89 56.17 21.89 -33.54
C ILE A 89 57.39 22.53 -32.86
N ASP A 90 58.32 21.70 -32.35
CA ASP A 90 59.57 22.20 -31.79
C ASP A 90 60.53 22.68 -32.91
N SER A 91 61.64 23.28 -32.52
CA SER A 91 62.66 23.76 -33.46
C SER A 91 63.33 22.62 -34.31
N THR A 92 63.01 21.37 -34.01
CA THR A 92 63.49 20.17 -34.70
C THR A 92 62.40 19.49 -35.53
N GLY A 93 61.18 20.05 -35.62
CA GLY A 93 60.10 19.55 -36.45
C GLY A 93 59.24 18.45 -35.81
N HIS A 94 59.40 18.17 -34.51
CA HIS A 94 58.60 17.16 -33.84
C HIS A 94 57.25 17.73 -33.34
N VAL A 95 56.20 16.99 -33.62
CA VAL A 95 54.83 17.29 -33.13
C VAL A 95 54.75 16.94 -31.66
N PHE A 96 54.52 17.89 -30.78
CA PHE A 96 54.23 17.67 -29.38
C PHE A 96 52.78 17.24 -29.25
N SER A 97 52.50 15.97 -29.00
CA SER A 97 51.29 15.54 -28.32
C SER A 97 51.43 15.80 -26.82
N GLY A 98 50.43 16.38 -26.20
CA GLY A 98 50.47 16.65 -24.74
C GLY A 98 50.79 15.36 -23.97
N LYS A 99 51.69 15.46 -22.98
CA LYS A 99 52.00 14.35 -22.09
C LYS A 99 50.80 13.99 -21.23
N TRP A 100 50.65 12.70 -20.96
CA TRP A 100 49.73 12.20 -19.95
C TRP A 100 50.17 12.67 -18.56
N GLN A 101 49.28 13.34 -17.83
CA GLN A 101 49.47 13.67 -16.44
C GLN A 101 48.70 12.67 -15.57
N ASN A 102 49.44 11.78 -14.95
CA ASN A 102 48.90 10.73 -14.09
C ASN A 102 48.97 11.21 -12.63
N SER A 103 47.85 11.24 -11.95
CA SER A 103 47.72 11.57 -10.53
C SER A 103 47.00 10.45 -9.81
N GLN A 104 47.52 10.05 -8.67
CA GLN A 104 46.90 9.08 -7.77
C GLN A 104 47.04 9.60 -6.34
N GLY A 105 45.99 9.41 -5.55
CA GLY A 105 46.08 9.85 -4.19
C GLY A 105 44.90 9.43 -3.37
N PHE A 106 44.97 9.74 -2.10
CA PHE A 106 43.84 9.65 -1.20
C PHE A 106 43.67 10.95 -0.47
N SER A 107 42.40 11.25 -0.14
CA SER A 107 42.03 12.36 0.68
C SER A 107 41.17 11.88 1.84
N THR A 108 41.39 12.44 3.00
CA THR A 108 40.54 12.20 4.17
C THR A 108 40.16 13.54 4.79
N GLY A 109 38.89 13.67 5.18
CA GLY A 109 38.36 14.86 5.77
C GLY A 109 37.54 14.56 7.01
N LEU A 110 37.70 15.36 8.04
CA LEU A 110 36.91 15.28 9.26
C LEU A 110 36.39 16.65 9.62
N GLN A 111 35.07 16.72 9.82
CA GLN A 111 34.43 17.89 10.37
C GLN A 111 34.59 17.88 11.89
N LEU A 112 35.32 18.83 12.44
CA LEU A 112 35.55 18.94 13.88
C LEU A 112 34.37 19.62 14.57
N PHE A 113 33.89 20.72 14.00
CA PHE A 113 32.73 21.47 14.52
C PHE A 113 31.92 22.04 13.35
N ASP A 114 30.59 21.97 13.44
CA ASP A 114 29.64 22.37 12.42
C ASP A 114 28.39 23.07 12.99
N GLY A 115 28.55 23.75 14.12
CA GLY A 115 27.41 24.40 14.78
C GLY A 115 26.40 23.41 15.38
N LEU A 116 26.83 22.19 15.74
CA LEU A 116 25.97 21.11 16.23
C LEU A 116 25.01 20.52 15.19
N SER A 117 25.18 20.84 13.90
CA SER A 117 24.35 20.35 12.82
C SER A 117 24.19 18.83 12.86
N ARG A 118 25.31 18.09 12.94
CA ARG A 118 25.31 16.62 12.99
C ARG A 118 24.56 16.06 14.19
N LEU A 119 24.60 16.72 15.35
CA LEU A 119 23.83 16.31 16.52
C LEU A 119 22.32 16.45 16.30
N TYR A 120 21.91 17.58 15.75
CA TYR A 120 20.50 17.79 15.42
C TYR A 120 20.04 16.90 14.27
N GLN A 121 20.93 16.64 13.30
CA GLN A 121 20.64 15.68 12.21
C GLN A 121 20.42 14.27 12.74
N ILE A 122 21.22 13.77 13.74
CA ILE A 122 20.95 12.49 14.38
C ILE A 122 19.58 12.50 15.07
N ARG A 123 19.22 13.61 15.75
CA ARG A 123 17.90 13.71 16.40
C ARG A 123 16.78 13.70 15.38
N ALA A 124 16.92 14.45 14.29
CA ALA A 124 15.96 14.45 13.18
C ALA A 124 15.80 13.07 12.56
N SER A 125 16.92 12.41 12.21
CA SER A 125 16.88 11.04 11.63
C SER A 125 16.27 10.00 12.58
N LYS A 126 16.50 10.12 13.91
CA LYS A 126 15.83 9.25 14.90
C LYS A 126 14.32 9.50 14.94
N ALA A 127 13.89 10.77 14.91
CA ALA A 127 12.49 11.12 14.87
C ALA A 127 11.82 10.63 13.57
N GLU A 128 12.52 10.69 12.42
CA GLU A 128 12.07 10.13 11.15
C GLU A 128 11.88 8.59 11.21
N VAL A 129 12.74 7.85 11.93
CA VAL A 129 12.53 6.41 12.17
C VAL A 129 11.24 6.18 12.96
N THR A 130 10.98 7.02 13.98
CA THR A 130 9.74 6.91 14.76
C THR A 130 8.52 7.19 13.90
N ALA A 131 8.56 8.23 13.07
CA ALA A 131 7.50 8.56 12.12
C ALA A 131 7.28 7.44 11.08
N ALA A 132 8.36 6.85 10.54
CA ALA A 132 8.27 5.75 9.59
C ALA A 132 7.66 4.48 10.22
N ARG A 133 7.97 4.18 11.48
CA ARG A 133 7.34 3.06 12.22
C ARG A 133 5.87 3.31 12.49
N ALA A 134 5.50 4.53 12.89
CA ALA A 134 4.10 4.89 13.07
C ALA A 134 3.32 4.78 11.75
N ASN A 135 3.91 5.22 10.63
CA ASN A 135 3.35 5.01 9.30
C ASN A 135 3.20 3.53 8.95
N GLU A 136 4.19 2.67 9.27
CA GLU A 136 4.09 1.22 9.04
C GLU A 136 2.86 0.64 9.75
N VAL A 137 2.63 1.00 11.02
CA VAL A 137 1.45 0.57 11.78
C VAL A 137 0.17 1.08 11.14
N THR A 138 0.10 2.35 10.75
CA THR A 138 -1.06 2.91 10.03
C THR A 138 -1.36 2.13 8.76
N GLN A 139 -0.34 1.80 7.95
CA GLN A 139 -0.51 1.01 6.72
C GLN A 139 -0.99 -0.42 7.01
N GLN A 140 -0.54 -1.05 8.09
CA GLN A 140 -1.03 -2.38 8.49
C GLN A 140 -2.54 -2.38 8.77
N PHE A 141 -3.06 -1.36 9.48
CA PHE A 141 -4.51 -1.23 9.74
C PHE A 141 -5.29 -0.86 8.49
N GLN A 142 -4.75 -0.02 7.61
CA GLN A 142 -5.38 0.28 6.31
C GLN A 142 -5.48 -0.96 5.42
N ILE A 143 -4.43 -1.79 5.37
CA ILE A 143 -4.45 -3.05 4.62
C ILE A 143 -5.47 -4.00 5.24
N ALA A 144 -5.51 -4.12 6.57
CA ALA A 144 -6.51 -4.94 7.26
C ALA A 144 -7.93 -4.50 6.93
N LEU A 145 -8.22 -3.19 6.90
CA LEU A 145 -9.51 -2.64 6.50
C LEU A 145 -9.87 -3.00 5.06
N LEU A 146 -8.96 -2.76 4.09
CA LEU A 146 -9.20 -3.06 2.68
C LEU A 146 -9.47 -4.55 2.44
N VAL A 147 -8.69 -5.42 3.10
CA VAL A 147 -8.88 -6.88 3.01
C VAL A 147 -10.19 -7.30 3.65
N SER A 148 -10.54 -6.76 4.82
CA SER A 148 -11.80 -7.05 5.50
C SER A 148 -13.01 -6.65 4.65
N GLN A 149 -13.00 -5.45 4.07
CA GLN A 149 -14.04 -5.00 3.15
C GLN A 149 -14.20 -5.94 1.97
N GLN A 150 -13.09 -6.32 1.33
CA GLN A 150 -13.15 -7.22 0.18
C GLN A 150 -13.53 -8.65 0.56
N TYR A 151 -13.11 -9.12 1.72
CA TYR A 151 -13.49 -10.43 2.25
C TYR A 151 -15.00 -10.52 2.49
N TYR A 152 -15.58 -9.50 3.13
CA TYR A 152 -17.02 -9.43 3.33
C TYR A 152 -17.78 -9.22 2.02
N ALA A 153 -17.20 -8.51 1.03
CA ALA A 153 -17.79 -8.43 -0.31
C ALA A 153 -17.86 -9.79 -1.01
N VAL A 154 -16.87 -10.66 -0.82
CA VAL A 154 -16.91 -12.06 -1.31
C VAL A 154 -18.01 -12.84 -0.61
N LEU A 155 -18.19 -12.71 0.71
CA LEU A 155 -19.27 -13.37 1.44
C LEU A 155 -20.64 -12.88 0.97
N ALA A 156 -20.84 -11.57 0.81
CA ALA A 156 -22.07 -10.98 0.28
C ALA A 156 -22.38 -11.48 -1.14
N ALA A 157 -21.35 -11.59 -2.00
CA ALA A 157 -21.51 -12.13 -3.35
C ALA A 157 -21.88 -13.63 -3.34
N LYS A 158 -21.34 -14.43 -2.41
CA LYS A 158 -21.74 -15.82 -2.22
C LYS A 158 -23.18 -15.96 -1.76
N GLU A 159 -23.61 -15.17 -0.79
CA GLU A 159 -25.01 -15.15 -0.34
C GLU A 159 -25.94 -14.69 -1.46
N SER A 160 -25.56 -13.69 -2.25
CA SER A 160 -26.31 -13.20 -3.40
C SER A 160 -26.42 -14.25 -4.51
N GLU A 161 -25.34 -15.00 -4.82
CA GLU A 161 -25.41 -16.13 -5.78
C GLU A 161 -26.35 -17.20 -5.28
N SER A 162 -26.30 -17.54 -4.00
CA SER A 162 -27.20 -18.52 -3.39
C SER A 162 -28.67 -18.08 -3.49
N ALA A 163 -28.96 -16.82 -3.18
CA ALA A 163 -30.29 -16.23 -3.32
C ALA A 163 -30.80 -16.27 -4.77
N ALA A 164 -29.95 -15.88 -5.74
CA ALA A 164 -30.30 -15.92 -7.17
C ALA A 164 -30.53 -17.36 -7.68
N ARG A 165 -29.78 -18.33 -7.16
CA ARG A 165 -29.98 -19.75 -7.47
C ARG A 165 -31.32 -20.26 -6.91
N ALA A 166 -31.67 -19.89 -5.69
CA ALA A 166 -32.97 -20.21 -5.10
C ALA A 166 -34.13 -19.57 -5.89
N GLN A 167 -33.97 -18.30 -6.29
CA GLN A 167 -34.94 -17.60 -7.14
C GLN A 167 -35.17 -18.31 -8.48
N LEU A 168 -34.11 -18.76 -9.15
CA LEU A 168 -34.22 -19.53 -10.39
C LEU A 168 -34.98 -20.85 -10.16
N GLY A 169 -34.69 -21.56 -9.05
CA GLY A 169 -35.42 -22.76 -8.67
C GLY A 169 -36.92 -22.51 -8.49
N GLN A 170 -37.29 -21.44 -7.76
CA GLN A 170 -38.66 -21.05 -7.56
C GLN A 170 -39.36 -20.65 -8.89
N ALA A 171 -38.70 -19.85 -9.73
CA ALA A 171 -39.25 -19.47 -11.05
C ALA A 171 -39.47 -20.69 -11.95
N THR A 172 -38.56 -21.64 -11.95
CA THR A 172 -38.69 -22.89 -12.74
C THR A 172 -39.85 -23.75 -12.24
N GLN A 173 -40.00 -23.87 -10.92
CA GLN A 173 -41.14 -24.59 -10.33
C GLN A 173 -42.48 -23.87 -10.67
N GLN A 174 -42.55 -22.58 -10.56
CA GLN A 174 -43.71 -21.77 -10.92
C GLN A 174 -44.10 -21.95 -12.41
N LEU A 175 -43.10 -21.99 -13.31
CA LEU A 175 -43.33 -22.28 -14.73
C LEU A 175 -43.96 -23.65 -14.93
N ALA A 176 -43.49 -24.68 -14.21
CA ALA A 176 -44.05 -26.04 -14.29
C ALA A 176 -45.53 -26.03 -13.85
N VAL A 177 -45.86 -25.36 -12.74
CA VAL A 177 -47.24 -25.22 -12.25
C VAL A 177 -48.11 -24.45 -13.25
N SER A 178 -47.64 -23.33 -13.79
CA SER A 178 -48.39 -22.54 -14.76
C SER A 178 -48.65 -23.33 -16.05
N ARG A 179 -47.67 -24.10 -16.58
CA ARG A 179 -47.85 -24.98 -17.73
C ARG A 179 -48.88 -26.10 -17.47
N ALA A 180 -48.90 -26.67 -16.29
CA ALA A 180 -49.88 -27.71 -15.90
C ALA A 180 -51.32 -27.11 -15.90
N LYS A 181 -51.46 -25.92 -15.29
CA LYS A 181 -52.75 -25.20 -15.25
C LYS A 181 -53.25 -24.77 -16.62
N VAL A 182 -52.38 -24.33 -17.51
CA VAL A 182 -52.73 -23.99 -18.93
C VAL A 182 -53.22 -25.27 -19.67
N ARG A 183 -52.56 -26.41 -19.48
CA ARG A 183 -53.00 -27.68 -20.07
C ARG A 183 -54.35 -28.12 -19.52
N ALA A 184 -54.65 -27.89 -18.25
CA ALA A 184 -55.94 -28.14 -17.62
C ALA A 184 -56.98 -27.06 -17.98
N GLN A 185 -56.65 -26.06 -18.79
CA GLN A 185 -57.53 -24.92 -19.18
C GLN A 185 -58.04 -24.07 -18.03
N THR A 186 -57.37 -24.13 -16.85
CA THR A 186 -57.77 -23.36 -15.65
C THR A 186 -57.16 -21.97 -15.61
N VAL A 187 -56.16 -21.67 -16.43
CA VAL A 187 -55.51 -20.35 -16.58
C VAL A 187 -55.19 -20.06 -18.05
N THR A 188 -54.88 -18.79 -18.35
CA THR A 188 -54.57 -18.33 -19.72
C THR A 188 -53.14 -18.69 -20.18
N LYS A 189 -52.93 -18.77 -21.49
CA LYS A 189 -51.61 -18.97 -22.09
C LYS A 189 -50.64 -17.84 -21.69
N SER A 190 -51.16 -16.63 -21.41
CA SER A 190 -50.41 -15.46 -20.97
C SER A 190 -49.65 -15.73 -19.65
N ASP A 191 -50.24 -16.51 -18.75
CA ASP A 191 -49.57 -16.86 -17.46
C ASP A 191 -48.33 -17.73 -17.71
N SER A 192 -48.39 -18.70 -18.61
CA SER A 192 -47.20 -19.49 -18.96
C SER A 192 -46.12 -18.64 -19.62
N LEU A 193 -46.50 -17.67 -20.50
CA LEU A 193 -45.53 -16.76 -21.13
C LEU A 193 -44.86 -15.83 -20.09
N ARG A 194 -45.61 -15.30 -19.13
CA ARG A 194 -45.04 -14.52 -18.00
C ARG A 194 -44.10 -15.34 -17.17
N ALA A 195 -44.42 -16.59 -16.86
CA ALA A 195 -43.55 -17.48 -16.13
C ALA A 195 -42.25 -17.83 -16.91
N ILE A 196 -42.28 -17.94 -18.24
CA ILE A 196 -41.09 -18.11 -19.09
C ILE A 196 -40.19 -16.86 -18.99
N ILE A 197 -40.76 -15.67 -19.08
CA ILE A 197 -40.00 -14.41 -18.92
C ILE A 197 -39.33 -14.37 -17.53
N GLN A 198 -40.04 -14.76 -16.47
CA GLN A 198 -39.51 -14.79 -15.11
C GLN A 198 -38.31 -15.76 -14.97
N VAL A 199 -38.39 -16.95 -15.58
CA VAL A 199 -37.26 -17.88 -15.61
C VAL A 199 -36.05 -17.26 -16.31
N GLY A 200 -36.26 -16.59 -17.47
CA GLY A 200 -35.19 -15.89 -18.19
C GLY A 200 -34.54 -14.78 -17.33
N THR A 201 -35.37 -13.98 -16.64
CA THR A 201 -34.87 -12.94 -15.73
C THR A 201 -34.07 -13.53 -14.56
N ALA A 202 -34.54 -14.61 -13.95
CA ALA A 202 -33.83 -15.31 -12.86
C ALA A 202 -32.52 -15.97 -13.34
N GLN A 203 -32.49 -16.52 -14.56
CA GLN A 203 -31.24 -17.02 -15.17
C GLN A 203 -30.21 -15.91 -15.34
N LEU A 204 -30.64 -14.76 -15.86
CA LEU A 204 -29.75 -13.61 -16.04
C LEU A 204 -29.22 -13.10 -14.69
N ALA A 205 -30.08 -13.00 -13.67
CA ALA A 205 -29.69 -12.62 -12.32
C ALA A 205 -28.63 -13.59 -11.73
N LEU A 206 -28.79 -14.90 -11.92
CA LEU A 206 -27.81 -15.89 -11.48
C LEU A 206 -26.46 -15.75 -12.21
N LEU A 207 -26.48 -15.48 -13.53
CA LEU A 207 -25.25 -15.24 -14.30
C LEU A 207 -24.52 -14.00 -13.80
N GLN A 208 -25.24 -12.92 -13.52
CA GLN A 208 -24.68 -11.68 -12.97
C GLN A 208 -24.10 -11.91 -11.57
N ALA A 209 -24.82 -12.63 -10.69
CA ALA A 209 -24.32 -12.94 -9.35
C ALA A 209 -23.04 -13.80 -9.37
N ARG A 210 -22.95 -14.76 -10.29
CA ARG A 210 -21.73 -15.56 -10.50
C ARG A 210 -20.55 -14.72 -10.98
N ASN A 211 -20.79 -13.83 -11.93
CA ASN A 211 -19.76 -12.90 -12.43
C ASN A 211 -19.27 -11.98 -11.30
N ASN A 212 -20.18 -11.44 -10.49
CA ASN A 212 -19.84 -10.59 -9.35
C ASN A 212 -18.99 -11.36 -8.32
N LEU A 213 -19.35 -12.62 -8.01
CA LEU A 213 -18.56 -13.48 -7.12
C LEU A 213 -17.15 -13.75 -7.68
N GLN A 214 -17.06 -14.01 -8.99
CA GLN A 214 -15.77 -14.25 -9.63
C GLN A 214 -14.89 -12.98 -9.57
N THR A 215 -15.45 -11.81 -9.83
CA THR A 215 -14.77 -10.52 -9.74
C THR A 215 -14.34 -10.21 -8.29
N ALA A 216 -15.21 -10.45 -7.32
CA ALA A 216 -14.89 -10.25 -5.90
C ALA A 216 -13.74 -11.16 -5.44
N ASN A 217 -13.73 -12.44 -5.85
CA ASN A 217 -12.63 -13.38 -5.57
C ASN A 217 -11.32 -12.93 -6.24
N ALA A 218 -11.36 -12.45 -7.49
CA ALA A 218 -10.17 -11.97 -8.18
C ALA A 218 -9.57 -10.74 -7.47
N THR A 219 -10.42 -9.83 -6.99
CA THR A 219 -9.99 -8.65 -6.21
C THR A 219 -9.39 -9.05 -4.88
N LEU A 220 -10.00 -10.01 -4.16
CA LEU A 220 -9.46 -10.53 -2.90
C LEU A 220 -8.10 -11.19 -3.14
N THR A 221 -7.97 -12.03 -4.18
CA THR A 221 -6.70 -12.67 -4.56
C THR A 221 -5.59 -11.64 -4.78
N ARG A 222 -5.91 -10.56 -5.52
CA ARG A 222 -4.96 -9.46 -5.76
C ARG A 222 -4.54 -8.75 -4.47
N LEU A 223 -5.47 -8.50 -3.54
CA LEU A 223 -5.16 -7.83 -2.27
C LEU A 223 -4.32 -8.72 -1.34
N VAL A 224 -4.59 -10.01 -1.30
CA VAL A 224 -3.81 -11.00 -0.52
C VAL A 224 -2.41 -11.18 -1.10
N GLY A 225 -2.23 -10.95 -2.42
CA GLY A 225 -0.92 -10.99 -3.08
C GLY A 225 -0.40 -12.41 -3.29
N GLU A 226 -1.29 -13.40 -3.42
CA GLU A 226 -0.94 -14.79 -3.67
C GLU A 226 -1.10 -15.17 -5.15
N PRO A 227 -0.25 -16.08 -5.68
CA PRO A 227 -0.29 -16.47 -7.10
C PRO A 227 -1.45 -17.42 -7.45
N TYR A 228 -2.22 -17.89 -6.47
CA TYR A 228 -3.34 -18.81 -6.62
C TYR A 228 -4.65 -18.09 -6.27
N LYS A 229 -5.78 -18.60 -6.84
CA LYS A 229 -7.10 -18.05 -6.58
C LYS A 229 -7.48 -18.25 -5.10
N VAL A 230 -7.95 -17.17 -4.46
CA VAL A 230 -8.37 -17.14 -3.05
C VAL A 230 -9.86 -16.85 -2.98
N THR A 231 -10.56 -17.50 -2.04
CA THR A 231 -11.97 -17.22 -1.71
C THR A 231 -12.18 -17.22 -0.20
N ALA A 232 -13.18 -16.49 0.27
CA ALA A 232 -13.53 -16.46 1.69
C ALA A 232 -14.04 -17.83 2.16
N ASN A 233 -13.80 -18.18 3.44
CA ASN A 233 -14.29 -19.43 4.02
C ASN A 233 -15.82 -19.41 4.09
N ALA A 234 -16.46 -20.51 3.67
CA ALA A 234 -17.91 -20.65 3.71
C ALA A 234 -18.48 -20.76 5.14
N ALA A 235 -17.64 -21.13 6.12
CA ALA A 235 -18.03 -21.16 7.52
C ALA A 235 -18.15 -19.76 8.13
N ASP A 236 -17.48 -18.77 7.54
CA ASP A 236 -17.59 -17.38 7.95
C ASP A 236 -18.90 -16.81 7.38
N THR A 237 -19.71 -16.23 8.24
CA THR A 237 -20.98 -15.62 7.85
C THR A 237 -20.93 -14.10 8.05
N LEU A 238 -21.78 -13.39 7.30
CA LEU A 238 -21.98 -11.95 7.54
C LEU A 238 -22.71 -11.68 8.88
N GLY A 239 -23.33 -12.68 9.47
CA GLY A 239 -23.92 -12.60 10.83
C GLY A 239 -22.85 -12.59 11.92
N GLY A 240 -23.13 -12.01 13.07
CA GLY A 240 -22.25 -12.00 14.24
C GLY A 240 -22.90 -11.24 15.39
N PRO A 241 -22.33 -11.35 16.61
CA PRO A 241 -22.84 -10.63 17.76
C PRO A 241 -22.76 -9.11 17.54
N ALA A 242 -23.74 -8.41 18.10
CA ALA A 242 -23.71 -6.94 18.13
C ALA A 242 -22.51 -6.49 18.98
N VAL A 243 -21.83 -5.45 18.51
CA VAL A 243 -20.76 -4.82 19.27
C VAL A 243 -21.37 -3.86 20.28
N ASP A 244 -21.04 -4.04 21.56
CA ASP A 244 -21.37 -3.06 22.58
C ASP A 244 -20.45 -1.84 22.45
N VAL A 245 -21.06 -0.69 22.17
CA VAL A 245 -20.32 0.54 21.88
C VAL A 245 -20.27 1.41 23.14
N ASP A 246 -19.20 1.26 23.92
CA ASP A 246 -18.86 2.22 24.99
C ASP A 246 -18.19 3.45 24.36
N SER A 247 -19.00 4.50 24.15
CA SER A 247 -18.56 5.73 23.49
C SER A 247 -17.39 6.42 24.22
N ALA A 248 -17.32 6.36 25.55
CA ALA A 248 -16.26 7.01 26.33
C ALA A 248 -14.90 6.33 26.11
N LYS A 249 -14.89 5.00 26.12
CA LYS A 249 -13.68 4.20 25.84
C LYS A 249 -13.15 4.44 24.42
N PHE A 250 -14.03 4.53 23.44
CA PHE A 250 -13.64 4.74 22.05
C PHE A 250 -13.07 6.15 21.79
N VAL A 251 -13.54 7.19 22.51
CA VAL A 251 -12.94 8.52 22.42
C VAL A 251 -11.46 8.49 22.85
N GLN A 252 -11.14 7.87 23.99
CA GLN A 252 -9.76 7.72 24.43
C GLN A 252 -8.89 6.95 23.44
N LEU A 253 -9.42 5.89 22.82
CA LEU A 253 -8.70 5.11 21.82
C LEU A 253 -8.48 5.88 20.50
N ALA A 254 -9.43 6.73 20.10
CA ALA A 254 -9.29 7.56 18.91
C ALA A 254 -8.20 8.63 19.06
N GLU A 255 -8.01 9.18 20.25
CA GLU A 255 -6.94 10.15 20.54
C GLU A 255 -5.53 9.56 20.41
N VAL A 256 -5.38 8.25 20.62
CA VAL A 256 -4.12 7.51 20.44
C VAL A 256 -4.12 6.62 19.21
N SER A 257 -4.97 6.92 18.24
CA SER A 257 -5.09 6.14 16.99
C SER A 257 -3.75 6.12 16.20
N PRO A 258 -3.51 5.08 15.39
CA PRO A 258 -2.28 4.97 14.60
C PRO A 258 -2.01 6.18 13.72
N THR A 259 -3.05 6.78 13.13
CA THR A 259 -2.95 7.99 12.30
C THR A 259 -2.52 9.22 13.09
N VAL A 260 -3.05 9.40 14.29
CA VAL A 260 -2.66 10.50 15.20
C VAL A 260 -1.21 10.31 15.66
N GLN A 261 -0.82 9.10 16.06
CA GLN A 261 0.56 8.80 16.43
C GLN A 261 1.55 9.07 15.28
N GLN A 262 1.16 8.72 14.05
CA GLN A 262 1.98 9.03 12.87
C GLN A 262 2.18 10.54 12.70
N ALA A 263 1.12 11.33 12.78
CA ALA A 263 1.18 12.77 12.61
C ALA A 263 2.00 13.45 13.72
N GLN A 264 1.85 13.02 14.97
CA GLN A 264 2.66 13.49 16.10
C GLN A 264 4.15 13.15 15.93
N ALA A 265 4.46 11.95 15.44
CA ALA A 265 5.85 11.57 15.17
C ALA A 265 6.45 12.41 14.03
N GLN A 266 5.68 12.77 13.01
CA GLN A 266 6.12 13.70 11.95
C GLN A 266 6.35 15.12 12.48
N GLU A 267 5.51 15.61 13.39
CA GLU A 267 5.73 16.90 14.06
C GLU A 267 7.05 16.90 14.83
N VAL A 268 7.35 15.86 15.60
CA VAL A 268 8.63 15.74 16.32
C VAL A 268 9.82 15.74 15.35
N ALA A 269 9.70 15.06 14.21
CA ALA A 269 10.75 15.05 13.18
C ALA A 269 10.97 16.46 12.59
N ALA A 270 9.90 17.17 12.22
CA ALA A 270 9.96 18.51 11.66
C ALA A 270 10.56 19.53 12.66
N ASN A 271 10.19 19.44 13.93
CA ASN A 271 10.78 20.27 15.01
C ASN A 271 12.28 19.99 15.19
N ALA A 272 12.73 18.74 15.04
CA ALA A 272 14.17 18.44 15.08
C ALA A 272 14.93 19.02 13.89
N GLN A 273 14.33 18.97 12.69
CA GLN A 273 14.90 19.60 11.47
C GLN A 273 14.96 21.14 11.59
N TYR A 274 13.91 21.76 12.14
CA TYR A 274 13.94 23.20 12.42
C TYR A 274 15.12 23.60 13.33
N ARG A 275 15.39 22.82 14.37
CA ARG A 275 16.57 23.06 15.24
C ARG A 275 17.89 22.86 14.49
N ALA A 276 17.97 21.89 13.59
CA ALA A 276 19.14 21.66 12.75
C ALA A 276 19.41 22.84 11.79
N ALA A 277 18.36 23.52 11.29
CA ALA A 277 18.47 24.66 10.41
C ALA A 277 19.17 25.89 11.04
N HIS A 278 19.29 25.95 12.35
CA HIS A 278 20.05 26.99 13.05
C HIS A 278 21.57 26.76 13.09
N ALA A 279 22.05 25.58 12.71
CA ALA A 279 23.48 25.26 12.78
C ALA A 279 24.38 26.20 11.95
N PRO A 280 23.98 26.70 10.75
CA PRO A 280 24.82 27.63 9.96
C PRO A 280 25.08 29.02 10.62
N TYR A 281 24.45 29.30 11.75
CA TYR A 281 24.79 30.50 12.55
C TYR A 281 26.06 30.36 13.38
N PHE A 282 26.71 29.22 13.33
CA PHE A 282 27.96 28.94 14.04
C PHE A 282 29.13 28.74 13.06
N PRO A 283 30.39 28.95 13.48
CA PRO A 283 31.52 28.65 12.63
C PRO A 283 31.64 27.17 12.31
N ASN A 284 32.22 26.87 11.17
CA ASN A 284 32.51 25.54 10.72
C ASN A 284 34.04 25.29 10.82
N ILE A 285 34.45 24.20 11.45
CA ILE A 285 35.85 23.83 11.66
C ILE A 285 36.08 22.42 11.06
N SER A 286 37.00 22.33 10.12
CA SER A 286 37.35 21.07 9.47
C SER A 286 38.85 20.85 9.39
N VAL A 287 39.25 19.59 9.35
CA VAL A 287 40.60 19.14 9.05
C VAL A 287 40.55 18.22 7.84
N ALA A 288 41.47 18.42 6.90
CA ALA A 288 41.59 17.57 5.74
C ALA A 288 43.07 17.22 5.52
N TYR A 289 43.32 15.97 5.19
CA TYR A 289 44.62 15.51 4.76
C TYR A 289 44.50 14.93 3.38
N ASN A 290 45.37 15.41 2.47
CA ASN A 290 45.46 14.94 1.11
C ASN A 290 46.92 14.45 0.88
N ARG A 291 47.05 13.24 0.33
CA ARG A 291 48.32 12.72 -0.14
C ARG A 291 48.15 12.25 -1.58
N SER A 292 48.95 12.86 -2.47
CA SER A 292 48.93 12.50 -3.88
C SER A 292 50.32 12.19 -4.39
N ARG A 293 50.41 11.36 -5.41
CA ARG A 293 51.59 11.17 -6.25
C ARG A 293 51.21 11.54 -7.67
N TYR A 294 52.12 12.22 -8.36
CA TYR A 294 51.90 12.63 -9.74
C TYR A 294 53.13 12.32 -10.60
N HIS A 295 52.90 11.97 -11.85
CA HIS A 295 53.87 11.66 -12.84
C HIS A 295 53.37 12.13 -14.22
N SER A 296 54.31 12.58 -15.08
CA SER A 296 54.01 12.93 -16.46
C SER A 296 54.75 12.00 -17.40
N ASP A 297 54.04 11.32 -18.32
CA ASP A 297 54.57 10.36 -19.26
C ASP A 297 53.98 10.56 -20.66
N ASN A 298 54.68 10.07 -21.68
CA ASN A 298 54.20 10.09 -23.06
C ASN A 298 53.12 9.03 -23.34
N SER A 299 52.90 8.08 -22.43
CA SER A 299 51.92 7.03 -22.52
C SER A 299 50.99 7.01 -21.32
N PHE A 300 49.79 6.48 -21.51
CA PHE A 300 48.86 6.19 -20.42
C PHE A 300 49.44 5.07 -19.52
N ASN A 301 49.92 5.46 -18.35
CA ASN A 301 50.62 4.50 -17.47
C ASN A 301 50.46 4.92 -16.01
N PHE A 302 49.95 4.01 -15.17
CA PHE A 302 49.87 4.19 -13.73
C PHE A 302 50.91 3.40 -12.93
N ALA A 303 51.68 2.54 -13.59
CA ALA A 303 52.55 1.56 -12.91
C ALA A 303 54.01 2.01 -12.84
N ASN A 304 54.56 2.60 -13.89
CA ASN A 304 55.97 2.88 -14.02
C ASN A 304 56.23 4.39 -14.15
N GLY A 305 57.14 4.92 -13.35
CA GLY A 305 57.61 6.29 -13.48
C GLY A 305 58.15 6.87 -12.18
N GLY A 306 59.00 7.87 -12.26
CA GLY A 306 59.43 8.69 -11.13
C GLY A 306 58.30 9.55 -10.63
N TYR A 307 57.57 9.10 -9.61
CA TYR A 307 56.50 9.88 -9.01
C TYR A 307 57.01 10.95 -8.07
N ASN A 308 56.42 12.12 -8.20
CA ASN A 308 56.55 13.18 -7.20
C ASN A 308 55.44 12.98 -6.17
N TYR A 309 55.77 13.11 -4.89
CA TYR A 309 54.81 12.98 -3.79
C TYR A 309 54.52 14.33 -3.17
N SER A 310 53.24 14.57 -2.90
CA SER A 310 52.79 15.77 -2.16
C SER A 310 51.87 15.32 -1.05
N GLY A 311 52.03 15.90 0.14
CA GLY A 311 51.14 15.71 1.28
C GLY A 311 50.75 17.07 1.86
N THR A 312 49.49 17.32 2.08
CA THR A 312 48.96 18.56 2.66
C THR A 312 48.00 18.25 3.77
N LEU A 313 48.29 18.79 4.95
CA LEU A 313 47.36 18.85 6.08
C LEU A 313 46.81 20.24 6.18
N ARG A 314 45.48 20.38 6.15
CA ARG A 314 44.78 21.68 6.17
C ARG A 314 43.79 21.72 7.29
N PHE A 315 43.89 22.72 8.14
CA PHE A 315 42.88 23.13 9.10
C PHE A 315 42.14 24.35 8.54
N THR A 316 40.81 24.25 8.52
CA THR A 316 39.99 25.35 7.98
C THR A 316 38.97 25.74 9.04
N VAL A 317 38.88 27.03 9.35
CA VAL A 317 37.80 27.64 10.09
C VAL A 317 37.08 28.60 9.13
N SER A 318 35.80 28.35 8.90
CA SER A 318 34.98 29.22 8.04
C SER A 318 33.74 29.68 8.78
N TYR A 319 33.46 30.95 8.66
CA TYR A 319 32.24 31.55 9.20
C TYR A 319 31.70 32.56 8.17
N PRO A 320 30.55 32.28 7.54
CA PRO A 320 29.96 33.18 6.56
C PRO A 320 29.33 34.38 7.28
N LEU A 321 29.94 35.57 7.16
CA LEU A 321 29.38 36.79 7.71
C LEU A 321 28.09 37.19 7.01
N PHE A 322 28.06 37.08 5.69
CA PHE A 322 26.90 37.34 4.86
C PHE A 322 26.82 36.29 3.74
N ASN A 323 25.66 35.67 3.56
CA ASN A 323 25.41 34.61 2.58
C ASN A 323 24.18 34.89 1.69
N GLY A 324 23.84 36.19 1.50
CA GLY A 324 22.67 36.56 0.70
C GLY A 324 21.32 36.19 1.33
N LEU A 325 21.25 36.12 2.67
CA LEU A 325 20.03 35.77 3.44
C LEU A 325 19.52 34.34 3.22
N THR A 326 20.31 33.46 2.59
CA THR A 326 19.90 32.06 2.38
C THR A 326 19.75 31.30 3.70
N ARG A 327 20.60 31.56 4.69
CA ARG A 327 20.52 30.97 6.02
C ARG A 327 19.21 31.35 6.73
N GLU A 328 18.81 32.61 6.64
CA GLU A 328 17.55 33.12 7.18
C GLU A 328 16.34 32.48 6.50
N GLN A 329 16.40 32.36 5.17
CA GLN A 329 15.38 31.69 4.38
C GLN A 329 15.23 30.22 4.78
N ASP A 330 16.34 29.50 4.94
CA ASP A 330 16.33 28.08 5.34
C ASP A 330 15.70 27.88 6.72
N VAL A 331 16.00 28.77 7.67
CA VAL A 331 15.39 28.75 9.01
C VAL A 331 13.89 29.01 8.94
N VAL A 332 13.46 30.02 8.15
CA VAL A 332 12.03 30.31 7.97
C VAL A 332 11.31 29.14 7.29
N ASN A 333 11.91 28.54 6.27
CA ASN A 333 11.35 27.36 5.60
C ASN A 333 11.17 26.19 6.58
N ALA A 334 12.19 25.91 7.39
CA ALA A 334 12.13 24.84 8.39
C ALA A 334 11.12 25.17 9.51
N GLN A 335 10.99 26.44 9.91
CA GLN A 335 10.00 26.89 10.88
C GLN A 335 8.57 26.68 10.35
N VAL A 336 8.30 27.09 9.12
CA VAL A 336 6.99 26.90 8.46
C VAL A 336 6.68 25.41 8.33
N ALA A 337 7.67 24.58 7.97
CA ALA A 337 7.48 23.12 7.90
C ALA A 337 7.11 22.53 9.29
N ALA A 338 7.74 22.99 10.37
CA ALA A 338 7.41 22.56 11.73
C ALA A 338 6.00 23.02 12.16
N GLN A 339 5.62 24.26 11.82
CA GLN A 339 4.27 24.78 12.08
C GLN A 339 3.20 24.00 11.30
N ASN A 340 3.46 23.69 10.04
CA ASN A 340 2.55 22.88 9.22
C ASN A 340 2.40 21.46 9.79
N ALA A 341 3.50 20.86 10.26
CA ALA A 341 3.45 19.53 10.86
C ALA A 341 2.65 19.53 12.19
N ALA A 342 2.79 20.58 13.01
CA ALA A 342 2.01 20.75 14.24
C ALA A 342 0.52 20.92 13.93
N ALA A 343 0.17 21.75 12.94
CA ALA A 343 -1.21 21.93 12.49
C ALA A 343 -1.80 20.60 11.94
N ALA A 344 -1.02 19.84 11.17
CA ALA A 344 -1.43 18.54 10.65
C ALA A 344 -1.64 17.51 11.77
N ALA A 345 -0.84 17.54 12.84
CA ALA A 345 -1.03 16.67 14.01
C ALA A 345 -2.33 17.01 14.77
N GLN A 346 -2.64 18.29 14.92
CA GLN A 346 -3.91 18.73 15.51
C GLN A 346 -5.10 18.34 14.63
N ASP A 347 -5.02 18.54 13.31
CA ASP A 347 -6.06 18.16 12.37
C ASP A 347 -6.30 16.64 12.37
N ALA A 348 -5.24 15.83 12.42
CA ALA A 348 -5.35 14.38 12.51
C ALA A 348 -6.13 13.94 13.77
N ALA A 349 -5.93 14.60 14.91
CA ALA A 349 -6.67 14.32 16.14
C ALA A 349 -8.15 14.67 16.01
N LEU A 350 -8.48 15.85 15.46
CA LEU A 350 -9.87 16.28 15.21
C LEU A 350 -10.56 15.37 14.18
N LEU A 351 -9.87 14.99 13.13
CA LEU A 351 -10.37 14.05 12.11
C LEU A 351 -10.63 12.65 12.71
N ALA A 352 -9.78 12.18 13.60
CA ALA A 352 -10.00 10.92 14.30
C ALA A 352 -11.28 10.96 15.16
N GLN A 353 -11.53 12.07 15.87
CA GLN A 353 -12.78 12.27 16.63
C GLN A 353 -14.00 12.35 15.71
N GLN A 354 -13.93 13.09 14.60
CA GLN A 354 -14.99 13.15 13.60
C GLN A 354 -15.33 11.78 13.03
N ASN A 355 -14.30 11.02 12.63
CA ASN A 355 -14.46 9.68 12.08
C ASN A 355 -15.06 8.72 13.11
N LEU A 356 -14.66 8.83 14.38
CA LEU A 356 -15.24 8.03 15.46
C LEU A 356 -16.76 8.22 15.56
N VAL A 357 -17.22 9.47 15.60
CA VAL A 357 -18.67 9.79 15.66
C VAL A 357 -19.39 9.21 14.44
N SER A 358 -18.81 9.39 13.25
CA SER A 358 -19.37 8.90 12.00
C SER A 358 -19.45 7.36 11.98
N TYR A 359 -18.38 6.65 12.36
CA TYR A 359 -18.33 5.18 12.30
C TYR A 359 -19.24 4.54 13.36
N ILE A 360 -19.33 5.13 14.58
CA ILE A 360 -20.28 4.68 15.59
C ILE A 360 -21.71 4.87 15.09
N GLY A 361 -22.03 6.04 14.51
CA GLY A 361 -23.33 6.31 13.92
C GLY A 361 -23.70 5.30 12.81
N THR A 362 -22.76 5.06 11.89
CA THR A 362 -22.93 4.09 10.80
C THR A 362 -23.12 2.66 11.34
N LEU A 363 -22.36 2.26 12.35
CA LEU A 363 -22.45 0.92 12.96
C LEU A 363 -23.84 0.71 13.60
N ARG A 364 -24.32 1.69 14.38
CA ARG A 364 -25.66 1.65 15.00
C ARG A 364 -26.78 1.60 13.95
N THR A 365 -26.67 2.44 12.91
CA THR A 365 -27.64 2.46 11.82
C THR A 365 -27.67 1.12 11.08
N ALA A 366 -26.51 0.56 10.76
CA ALA A 366 -26.41 -0.74 10.09
C ALA A 366 -26.99 -1.87 10.96
N GLN A 367 -26.78 -1.83 12.28
CA GLN A 367 -27.38 -2.79 13.20
C GLN A 367 -28.90 -2.73 13.16
N GLN A 368 -29.48 -1.54 13.26
CA GLN A 368 -30.93 -1.36 13.18
C GLN A 368 -31.49 -1.77 11.81
N GLN A 369 -30.77 -1.48 10.72
CA GLN A 369 -31.14 -1.95 9.39
C GLN A 369 -31.21 -3.46 9.29
N ILE A 370 -30.28 -4.21 9.92
CA ILE A 370 -30.31 -5.68 9.95
C ILE A 370 -31.63 -6.15 10.61
N GLU A 371 -32.00 -5.59 11.77
CA GLU A 371 -33.23 -5.96 12.49
C GLU A 371 -34.47 -5.69 11.64
N ILE A 372 -34.57 -4.51 11.02
CA ILE A 372 -35.67 -4.15 10.14
C ILE A 372 -35.75 -5.09 8.92
N GLN A 373 -34.61 -5.36 8.29
CA GLN A 373 -34.59 -6.23 7.10
C GLN A 373 -34.86 -7.70 7.42
N GLN A 374 -34.51 -8.20 8.62
CA GLN A 374 -34.90 -9.52 9.06
C GLN A 374 -36.41 -9.67 9.18
N VAL A 375 -37.09 -8.70 9.77
CA VAL A 375 -38.56 -8.66 9.84
C VAL A 375 -39.18 -8.57 8.43
N SER A 376 -38.59 -7.74 7.56
CA SER A 376 -39.05 -7.59 6.17
C SER A 376 -38.95 -8.89 5.39
N VAL A 377 -37.84 -9.62 5.53
CA VAL A 377 -37.67 -10.94 4.88
C VAL A 377 -38.68 -11.93 5.39
N ALA A 378 -38.91 -12.02 6.72
CA ALA A 378 -39.89 -12.94 7.30
C ALA A 378 -41.31 -12.63 6.81
N ALA A 379 -41.68 -11.36 6.75
CA ALA A 379 -43.00 -10.94 6.23
C ALA A 379 -43.16 -11.25 4.74
N ALA A 380 -42.13 -11.00 3.93
CA ALA A 380 -42.15 -11.28 2.48
C ALA A 380 -42.16 -12.79 2.18
N GLU A 381 -41.52 -13.63 3.01
CA GLU A 381 -41.59 -15.07 2.91
C GLU A 381 -43.00 -15.61 3.18
N GLU A 382 -43.65 -15.09 4.23
CA GLU A 382 -45.01 -15.47 4.56
C GLU A 382 -46.02 -14.96 3.50
N ASP A 383 -45.88 -13.73 3.01
CA ASP A 383 -46.71 -13.21 1.93
C ASP A 383 -46.61 -14.10 0.67
N LEU A 384 -45.39 -14.42 0.25
CA LEU A 384 -45.19 -15.30 -0.90
C LEU A 384 -45.83 -16.67 -0.68
N ARG A 385 -45.71 -17.26 0.54
CA ARG A 385 -46.33 -18.51 0.87
C ARG A 385 -47.86 -18.44 0.75
N VAL A 386 -48.48 -17.37 1.27
CA VAL A 386 -49.94 -17.16 1.19
C VAL A 386 -50.35 -16.97 -0.27
N GLN A 387 -49.68 -16.13 -1.07
CA GLN A 387 -50.04 -15.93 -2.45
C GLN A 387 -49.87 -17.17 -3.32
N GLN A 388 -48.87 -18.00 -3.06
CA GLN A 388 -48.70 -19.29 -3.75
C GLN A 388 -49.85 -20.24 -3.45
N GLN A 389 -50.32 -20.35 -2.17
CA GLN A 389 -51.46 -21.17 -1.78
C GLN A 389 -52.75 -20.66 -2.43
N ARG A 390 -53.00 -19.36 -2.38
CA ARG A 390 -54.20 -18.76 -3.03
C ARG A 390 -54.21 -18.98 -4.54
N TYR A 391 -53.02 -18.86 -5.20
CA TYR A 391 -52.90 -19.15 -6.63
C TYR A 391 -53.13 -20.64 -6.95
N GLN A 392 -52.70 -21.56 -6.10
CA GLN A 392 -53.00 -22.99 -6.26
C GLN A 392 -54.50 -23.28 -6.21
N LEU A 393 -55.22 -22.62 -5.29
CA LEU A 393 -56.66 -22.74 -5.11
C LEU A 393 -57.49 -21.92 -6.14
N GLY A 394 -56.84 -21.16 -7.03
CA GLY A 394 -57.52 -20.28 -7.97
C GLY A 394 -58.06 -18.97 -7.39
N ALA A 395 -57.75 -18.63 -6.15
CA ALA A 395 -58.19 -17.44 -5.44
C ALA A 395 -57.27 -16.20 -5.60
N SER A 396 -56.18 -16.31 -6.41
CA SER A 396 -55.24 -15.24 -6.75
C SER A 396 -54.72 -15.44 -8.16
N ILE A 397 -54.21 -14.38 -8.78
CA ILE A 397 -53.62 -14.42 -10.13
C ILE A 397 -52.10 -14.60 -10.06
N LEU A 398 -51.47 -15.05 -11.16
CA LEU A 398 -50.02 -15.26 -11.22
C LEU A 398 -49.25 -13.97 -10.92
N LEU A 399 -49.78 -12.80 -11.28
CA LEU A 399 -49.13 -11.52 -11.06
C LEU A 399 -48.88 -11.28 -9.57
N ASP A 400 -49.80 -11.63 -8.70
CA ASP A 400 -49.65 -11.45 -7.24
C ASP A 400 -48.47 -12.29 -6.73
N VAL A 401 -48.35 -13.55 -7.18
CA VAL A 401 -47.23 -14.42 -6.83
C VAL A 401 -45.90 -13.86 -7.32
N LEU A 402 -45.85 -13.34 -8.55
CA LEU A 402 -44.61 -12.74 -9.11
C LEU A 402 -44.21 -11.47 -8.37
N THR A 403 -45.20 -10.66 -7.94
CA THR A 403 -44.95 -9.45 -7.14
C THR A 403 -44.34 -9.83 -5.78
N SER A 404 -44.94 -10.78 -5.07
CA SER A 404 -44.41 -11.27 -3.78
C SER A 404 -43.03 -11.90 -3.92
N GLN A 405 -42.74 -12.63 -5.02
CA GLN A 405 -41.39 -13.14 -5.32
C GLN A 405 -40.38 -12.02 -5.50
N THR A 406 -40.77 -10.95 -6.18
CA THR A 406 -39.88 -9.77 -6.39
C THR A 406 -39.59 -9.08 -5.06
N GLN A 407 -40.63 -8.88 -4.22
CA GLN A 407 -40.49 -8.28 -2.89
C GLN A 407 -39.57 -9.12 -1.99
N LEU A 408 -39.75 -10.43 -1.94
CA LEU A 408 -38.86 -11.32 -1.18
C LEU A 408 -37.41 -11.24 -1.68
N THR A 409 -37.19 -11.24 -2.99
CA THR A 409 -35.85 -11.11 -3.55
C THR A 409 -35.20 -9.79 -3.14
N GLN A 410 -35.93 -8.68 -3.22
CA GLN A 410 -35.46 -7.36 -2.79
C GLN A 410 -35.13 -7.32 -1.30
N ALA A 411 -36.02 -7.87 -0.45
CA ALA A 411 -35.81 -7.92 1.00
C ALA A 411 -34.56 -8.77 1.36
N ARG A 412 -34.33 -9.90 0.71
CA ARG A 412 -33.15 -10.74 0.93
C ARG A 412 -31.86 -10.03 0.51
N LEU A 413 -31.83 -9.37 -0.64
CA LEU A 413 -30.67 -8.59 -1.09
C LEU A 413 -30.39 -7.41 -0.16
N ALA A 414 -31.45 -6.74 0.33
CA ALA A 414 -31.32 -5.64 1.29
C ALA A 414 -30.75 -6.14 2.64
N LEU A 415 -31.15 -7.32 3.11
CA LEU A 415 -30.58 -7.94 4.31
C LEU A 415 -29.10 -8.29 4.14
N ILE A 416 -28.72 -8.88 3.00
CA ILE A 416 -27.31 -9.17 2.69
C ILE A 416 -26.50 -7.88 2.70
N GLN A 417 -27.00 -6.82 2.07
CA GLN A 417 -26.31 -5.51 2.05
C GLN A 417 -26.20 -4.92 3.47
N ALA A 418 -27.25 -4.94 4.28
CA ALA A 418 -27.21 -4.41 5.64
C ALA A 418 -26.19 -5.16 6.52
N ARG A 419 -26.09 -6.48 6.38
CA ARG A 419 -25.08 -7.30 7.07
C ARG A 419 -23.66 -6.96 6.61
N TYR A 420 -23.46 -6.77 5.30
CA TYR A 420 -22.19 -6.34 4.75
C TYR A 420 -21.80 -4.95 5.30
N ASP A 421 -22.72 -3.99 5.28
CA ASP A 421 -22.47 -2.61 5.75
C ASP A 421 -22.10 -2.59 7.24
N TYR A 422 -22.75 -3.42 8.06
CA TYR A 422 -22.39 -3.60 9.47
C TYR A 422 -20.95 -4.12 9.64
N ARG A 423 -20.55 -5.11 8.88
CA ARG A 423 -19.20 -5.68 8.94
C ARG A 423 -18.14 -4.68 8.49
N VAL A 424 -18.44 -3.90 7.46
CA VAL A 424 -17.56 -2.83 6.99
C VAL A 424 -17.45 -1.72 8.03
N ALA A 425 -18.56 -1.27 8.62
CA ALA A 425 -18.57 -0.25 9.67
C ALA A 425 -17.76 -0.71 10.90
N LYS A 426 -17.88 -1.98 11.30
CA LYS A 426 -17.07 -2.57 12.37
C LYS A 426 -15.57 -2.53 12.00
N ALA A 427 -15.20 -2.97 10.81
CA ALA A 427 -13.81 -2.97 10.36
C ALA A 427 -13.21 -1.54 10.26
N GLN A 428 -14.02 -0.56 9.88
CA GLN A 428 -13.62 0.86 9.88
C GLN A 428 -13.33 1.37 11.29
N LEU A 429 -14.17 1.00 12.26
CA LEU A 429 -13.96 1.37 13.66
C LEU A 429 -12.70 0.69 14.23
N GLU A 430 -12.50 -0.61 13.96
CA GLU A 430 -11.28 -1.35 14.34
C GLU A 430 -10.02 -0.72 13.75
N ALA A 431 -10.06 -0.30 12.48
CA ALA A 431 -8.94 0.36 11.83
C ALA A 431 -8.65 1.75 12.42
N LEU A 432 -9.69 2.50 12.83
CA LEU A 432 -9.52 3.80 13.47
C LEU A 432 -8.86 3.66 14.84
N ILE A 433 -9.37 2.75 15.69
CA ILE A 433 -8.88 2.59 17.07
C ILE A 433 -7.60 1.76 17.17
N GLY A 434 -7.21 1.07 16.10
CA GLY A 434 -6.03 0.21 16.08
C GLY A 434 -6.16 -1.07 16.90
N GLN A 435 -7.39 -1.59 17.10
CA GLN A 435 -7.68 -2.80 17.87
C GLN A 435 -8.84 -3.57 17.25
N ALA A 436 -8.85 -4.90 17.40
CA ALA A 436 -9.99 -5.74 17.06
C ALA A 436 -11.11 -5.58 18.13
N LEU A 437 -12.39 -5.60 17.66
CA LEU A 437 -13.61 -5.47 18.48
C LEU A 437 -14.34 -6.80 18.62
#